data_f5645574f54a0a8648cca810de8121a8
#
_entry.id   f5645574f54a0a8648cca810de8121a8
#
_cell.length_a   1.000
_cell.length_b   1.000
_cell.length_c   1.000
_cell.angle_alpha   90.00
_cell.angle_beta   90.00
_cell.angle_gamma   90.00
#
_symmetry.space_group_name_H-M   'P 1'
#
loop_
_entity.id
_entity.type
_entity.pdbx_description
1 polymer ?
#
loop_
_entity_poly.entity_id
_entity_poly.type
_entity_poly.pdbx_seq_one_letter_code
_entity_poly.pdbx_strand_id
1 'polypeptide(L)'
;VKQKRIGTKQNWWKWGFLLLLALNIAFWGVIISRVLGGSPNDTKSAQTVTNPVKVGTITTTKDELNQTLTSYLNDYQSKDLNYSVRLTSTNIEFQGTYKLLGAEVPLYIYFEPYHLKSGAVQLKVTSLSAGNLPLPEAEVLSYIRSSYKLPKFVEILPQKSVVNINLQNIDNDSGLYLKSTAINLATDEINFDILKKNR
;
A
#
# COMPACT_ATOMS: atom_id res chain seq x y z
N VAL A 1 35.89 -52.24 -46.03
CA VAL A 1 35.97 -51.40 -44.80
C VAL A 1 34.64 -50.73 -44.57
N LYS A 2 33.84 -51.20 -43.59
CA LYS A 2 32.53 -50.62 -43.22
C LYS A 2 32.75 -49.55 -42.15
N GLN A 3 32.56 -48.29 -42.49
CA GLN A 3 32.50 -47.20 -41.52
C GLN A 3 31.15 -47.23 -40.78
N LYS A 4 31.24 -47.42 -39.47
CA LYS A 4 30.13 -47.40 -38.50
C LYS A 4 29.80 -45.93 -38.17
N ARG A 5 28.67 -45.42 -38.71
CA ARG A 5 28.15 -44.10 -38.30
C ARG A 5 27.65 -44.20 -36.89
N ILE A 6 28.30 -43.50 -35.98
CA ILE A 6 27.87 -43.31 -34.60
C ILE A 6 26.76 -42.26 -34.63
N GLY A 7 25.52 -42.71 -34.53
CA GLY A 7 24.37 -41.83 -34.36
C GLY A 7 24.39 -41.24 -32.97
N THR A 8 24.72 -39.99 -32.83
CA THR A 8 24.55 -39.24 -31.57
C THR A 8 23.06 -39.10 -31.30
N LYS A 9 22.56 -39.86 -30.31
CA LYS A 9 21.21 -39.63 -29.75
C LYS A 9 21.20 -38.23 -29.17
N GLN A 10 20.63 -37.28 -29.92
CA GLN A 10 20.42 -35.92 -29.52
C GLN A 10 19.45 -35.97 -28.33
N ASN A 11 19.96 -35.79 -27.12
CA ASN A 11 19.16 -35.79 -25.88
C ASN A 11 18.30 -34.56 -25.86
N TRP A 12 17.14 -34.56 -26.50
CA TRP A 12 16.15 -33.48 -26.50
C TRP A 12 15.76 -33.04 -25.08
N TRP A 13 15.80 -33.96 -24.14
CA TRP A 13 15.61 -33.67 -22.71
C TRP A 13 16.60 -32.64 -22.14
N LYS A 14 17.88 -32.69 -22.58
CA LYS A 14 18.89 -31.69 -22.17
C LYS A 14 18.58 -30.28 -22.72
N TRP A 15 18.04 -30.21 -23.92
CA TRP A 15 17.62 -28.92 -24.51
C TRP A 15 16.40 -28.36 -23.79
N GLY A 16 15.44 -29.18 -23.39
CA GLY A 16 14.30 -28.80 -22.56
C GLY A 16 14.70 -28.29 -21.19
N PHE A 17 15.66 -28.97 -20.54
CA PHE A 17 16.19 -28.55 -19.24
C PHE A 17 16.98 -27.22 -19.35
N LEU A 18 17.81 -27.04 -20.40
CA LEU A 18 18.53 -25.78 -20.62
C LEU A 18 17.59 -24.61 -20.90
N LEU A 19 16.50 -24.83 -21.63
CA LEU A 19 15.50 -23.81 -21.91
C LEU A 19 14.77 -23.41 -20.60
N LEU A 20 14.38 -24.37 -19.79
CA LEU A 20 13.75 -24.13 -18.48
C LEU A 20 14.70 -23.42 -17.52
N LEU A 21 15.98 -23.79 -17.51
CA LEU A 21 17.01 -23.13 -16.71
C LEU A 21 17.23 -21.68 -17.16
N ALA A 22 17.30 -21.43 -18.47
CA ALA A 22 17.44 -20.08 -19.03
C ALA A 22 16.25 -19.20 -18.68
N LEU A 23 15.02 -19.77 -18.72
CA LEU A 23 13.79 -19.06 -18.37
C LEU A 23 13.75 -18.72 -16.87
N ASN A 24 14.22 -19.61 -15.99
CA ASN A 24 14.39 -19.33 -14.58
C ASN A 24 15.41 -18.22 -14.32
N ILE A 25 16.57 -18.26 -14.96
CA ILE A 25 17.61 -17.23 -14.84
C ILE A 25 17.09 -15.87 -15.32
N ALA A 26 16.38 -15.84 -16.46
CA ALA A 26 15.76 -14.62 -16.98
C ALA A 26 14.69 -14.07 -16.01
N PHE A 27 13.86 -14.94 -15.44
CA PHE A 27 12.85 -14.58 -14.45
C PHE A 27 13.49 -13.94 -13.20
N TRP A 28 14.52 -14.60 -12.64
CA TRP A 28 15.27 -14.05 -11.51
C TRP A 28 16.04 -12.77 -11.87
N GLY A 29 16.57 -12.68 -13.09
CA GLY A 29 17.22 -11.46 -13.60
C GLY A 29 16.27 -10.27 -13.65
N VAL A 30 15.03 -10.47 -14.09
CA VAL A 30 13.99 -9.43 -14.11
C VAL A 30 13.59 -9.02 -12.68
N ILE A 31 13.43 -9.98 -11.76
CA ILE A 31 13.12 -9.68 -10.35
C ILE A 31 14.27 -8.88 -9.71
N ILE A 32 15.51 -9.34 -9.88
CA ILE A 32 16.70 -8.68 -9.32
C ILE A 32 16.89 -7.28 -9.93
N SER A 33 16.69 -7.11 -11.24
CA SER A 33 16.79 -5.79 -11.88
C SER A 33 15.69 -4.83 -11.41
N ARG A 34 14.50 -5.32 -11.10
CA ARG A 34 13.43 -4.51 -10.51
C ARG A 34 13.67 -4.19 -9.02
N VAL A 35 14.29 -5.10 -8.29
CA VAL A 35 14.64 -4.90 -6.88
C VAL A 35 15.83 -3.94 -6.73
N LEU A 36 16.84 -4.05 -7.60
CA LEU A 36 18.03 -3.19 -7.58
C LEU A 36 17.89 -1.91 -8.40
N GLY A 37 16.92 -1.84 -9.33
CA GLY A 37 16.64 -0.67 -10.18
C GLY A 37 15.69 0.33 -9.53
N GLY A 38 15.49 0.31 -8.23
CA GLY A 38 14.76 1.33 -7.48
C GLY A 38 15.45 2.66 -7.64
N SER A 39 14.94 3.50 -8.56
CA SER A 39 15.38 4.89 -8.71
C SER A 39 15.19 5.61 -7.38
N PRO A 40 16.24 6.20 -6.80
CA PRO A 40 16.07 7.06 -5.65
C PRO A 40 15.47 8.38 -6.13
N ASN A 41 14.50 8.88 -5.35
CA ASN A 41 13.99 10.25 -5.43
C ASN A 41 12.91 10.52 -6.48
N ASP A 42 11.68 10.13 -6.12
CA ASP A 42 10.54 11.01 -6.30
C ASP A 42 9.63 10.94 -5.06
N THR A 43 10.19 11.24 -3.90
CA THR A 43 9.43 11.90 -2.86
C THR A 43 9.14 13.30 -3.39
N LYS A 44 8.05 13.47 -4.12
CA LYS A 44 7.40 14.79 -4.19
C LYS A 44 7.06 15.12 -2.75
N SER A 45 7.98 15.85 -2.13
CA SER A 45 7.82 16.39 -0.78
C SER A 45 6.44 17.01 -0.70
N ALA A 46 5.62 16.51 0.23
CA ALA A 46 4.43 17.23 0.63
C ALA A 46 4.85 18.69 0.79
N GLN A 47 4.25 19.59 0.02
CA GLN A 47 4.62 20.99 0.03
C GLN A 47 4.53 21.47 1.48
N THR A 48 5.68 21.79 2.08
CA THR A 48 5.73 22.36 3.40
C THR A 48 5.13 23.75 3.29
N VAL A 49 3.90 23.89 3.77
CA VAL A 49 3.20 25.18 3.78
C VAL A 49 4.00 26.11 4.69
N THR A 50 4.54 27.17 4.12
CA THR A 50 5.38 28.13 4.83
C THR A 50 4.48 28.90 5.81
N ASN A 51 4.76 28.80 7.12
CA ASN A 51 4.08 29.47 8.23
C ASN A 51 2.54 29.24 8.31
N PRO A 52 2.06 28.03 8.53
CA PRO A 52 0.65 27.79 8.77
C PRO A 52 0.21 28.35 10.12
N VAL A 53 -0.99 28.93 10.18
CA VAL A 53 -1.60 29.37 11.45
C VAL A 53 -2.37 28.20 12.07
N LYS A 54 -2.02 27.83 13.30
CA LYS A 54 -2.79 26.84 14.06
C LYS A 54 -4.11 27.45 14.52
N VAL A 55 -5.22 26.82 14.14
CA VAL A 55 -6.59 27.24 14.48
C VAL A 55 -7.08 26.52 15.73
N GLY A 56 -6.70 25.25 15.89
CA GLY A 56 -7.12 24.43 17.01
C GLY A 56 -6.50 23.03 16.98
N THR A 57 -6.93 22.21 17.93
CA THR A 57 -6.56 20.78 18.02
C THR A 57 -7.83 19.95 18.15
N ILE A 58 -7.90 18.83 17.45
CA ILE A 58 -8.91 17.79 17.59
C ILE A 58 -8.25 16.63 18.30
N THR A 59 -8.84 16.19 19.41
CA THR A 59 -8.55 14.91 20.03
C THR A 59 -9.73 14.00 19.75
N THR A 60 -9.48 12.79 19.31
CA THR A 60 -10.50 11.81 18.95
C THR A 60 -10.10 10.42 19.47
N THR A 61 -11.08 9.54 19.54
CA THR A 61 -10.94 8.15 19.95
C THR A 61 -10.97 7.21 18.76
N LYS A 62 -10.54 5.95 18.93
CA LYS A 62 -10.69 4.90 17.93
C LYS A 62 -12.14 4.70 17.51
N ASP A 63 -13.06 4.74 18.46
CA ASP A 63 -14.48 4.52 18.21
C ASP A 63 -15.08 5.64 17.35
N GLU A 64 -14.77 6.90 17.65
CA GLU A 64 -15.20 8.05 16.84
C GLU A 64 -14.60 8.01 15.44
N LEU A 65 -13.31 7.64 15.30
CA LEU A 65 -12.69 7.46 13.98
C LEU A 65 -13.29 6.28 13.22
N ASN A 66 -13.58 5.17 13.87
CA ASN A 66 -14.24 4.03 13.24
C ASN A 66 -15.61 4.40 12.70
N GLN A 67 -16.41 5.16 13.45
CA GLN A 67 -17.71 5.65 13.01
C GLN A 67 -17.57 6.60 11.81
N THR A 68 -16.62 7.53 11.88
CA THR A 68 -16.34 8.49 10.80
C THR A 68 -15.88 7.80 9.55
N LEU A 69 -14.93 6.85 9.66
CA LEU A 69 -14.43 6.07 8.53
C LEU A 69 -15.53 5.21 7.90
N THR A 70 -16.35 4.55 8.72
CA THR A 70 -17.47 3.75 8.22
C THR A 70 -18.44 4.59 7.42
N SER A 71 -18.83 5.77 7.94
CA SER A 71 -19.72 6.69 7.22
C SER A 71 -19.11 7.17 5.91
N TYR A 72 -17.85 7.60 5.94
CA TYR A 72 -17.14 8.07 4.75
C TYR A 72 -16.96 6.98 3.70
N LEU A 73 -16.58 5.77 4.10
CA LEU A 73 -16.32 4.66 3.19
C LEU A 73 -17.60 4.08 2.59
N ASN A 74 -18.74 4.17 3.26
CA ASN A 74 -20.03 3.73 2.72
C ASN A 74 -20.41 4.47 1.43
N ASP A 75 -20.02 5.72 1.29
CA ASP A 75 -20.29 6.52 0.08
C ASP A 75 -19.46 6.07 -1.13
N TYR A 76 -18.39 5.30 -0.89
CA TYR A 76 -17.45 4.81 -1.93
C TYR A 76 -17.53 3.31 -2.18
N GLN A 77 -18.45 2.59 -1.52
CA GLN A 77 -18.70 1.18 -1.79
C GLN A 77 -19.25 0.97 -3.19
N SER A 78 -18.89 -0.11 -3.84
CA SER A 78 -19.43 -0.51 -5.14
C SER A 78 -19.86 -1.97 -5.13
N LYS A 79 -20.65 -2.38 -6.14
CA LYS A 79 -21.10 -3.79 -6.27
C LYS A 79 -19.94 -4.78 -6.42
N ASP A 80 -18.79 -4.30 -6.90
CA ASP A 80 -17.62 -5.13 -7.19
C ASP A 80 -16.50 -5.00 -6.17
N LEU A 81 -16.60 -4.01 -5.26
CA LEU A 81 -15.61 -3.75 -4.23
C LEU A 81 -16.30 -3.37 -2.93
N ASN A 82 -16.34 -4.30 -2.00
CA ASN A 82 -16.80 -4.09 -0.64
C ASN A 82 -15.61 -4.15 0.30
N TYR A 83 -15.39 -3.10 1.09
CA TYR A 83 -14.26 -3.03 2.01
C TYR A 83 -14.64 -2.30 3.29
N SER A 84 -13.93 -2.62 4.36
CA SER A 84 -14.04 -1.97 5.65
C SER A 84 -12.66 -1.64 6.21
N VAL A 85 -12.60 -0.57 6.99
CA VAL A 85 -11.40 -0.18 7.72
C VAL A 85 -11.78 -0.04 9.18
N ARG A 86 -11.00 -0.65 10.07
CA ARG A 86 -11.21 -0.60 11.51
C ARG A 86 -9.92 -0.39 12.27
N LEU A 87 -9.94 0.57 13.19
CA LEU A 87 -8.89 0.78 14.18
C LEU A 87 -9.16 -0.14 15.39
N THR A 88 -8.14 -0.91 15.77
CA THR A 88 -8.14 -1.74 16.98
C THR A 88 -7.19 -1.15 18.01
N SER A 89 -6.97 -1.85 19.12
CA SER A 89 -5.98 -1.42 20.12
C SER A 89 -4.52 -1.58 19.68
N THR A 90 -4.27 -2.36 18.62
CA THR A 90 -2.90 -2.71 18.18
C THR A 90 -2.60 -2.31 16.74
N ASN A 91 -3.60 -2.26 15.87
CA ASN A 91 -3.40 -2.04 14.44
C ASN A 91 -4.62 -1.37 13.78
N ILE A 92 -4.46 -1.02 12.52
CA ILE A 92 -5.55 -0.67 11.62
C ILE A 92 -5.75 -1.85 10.67
N GLU A 93 -6.95 -2.37 10.63
CA GLU A 93 -7.36 -3.51 9.81
C GLU A 93 -8.12 -3.01 8.58
N PHE A 94 -7.63 -3.36 7.40
CA PHE A 94 -8.38 -3.25 6.16
C PHE A 94 -8.84 -4.65 5.77
N GLN A 95 -10.13 -4.81 5.54
CA GLN A 95 -10.72 -6.01 4.98
C GLN A 95 -11.48 -5.63 3.73
N GLY A 96 -11.17 -6.28 2.62
CA GLY A 96 -11.89 -6.12 1.36
C GLY A 96 -12.18 -7.47 0.72
N THR A 97 -13.22 -7.54 -0.10
CA THR A 97 -13.52 -8.72 -0.93
C THR A 97 -13.22 -8.35 -2.37
N TYR A 98 -12.37 -9.15 -2.99
CA TYR A 98 -11.95 -8.99 -4.37
C TYR A 98 -12.41 -10.16 -5.23
N LYS A 99 -12.96 -9.89 -6.41
CA LYS A 99 -13.35 -10.94 -7.36
C LYS A 99 -12.15 -11.34 -8.22
N LEU A 100 -11.69 -12.58 -8.04
CA LEU A 100 -10.63 -13.18 -8.85
C LEU A 100 -11.17 -14.41 -9.58
N LEU A 101 -11.15 -14.40 -10.91
CA LEU A 101 -11.62 -15.50 -11.75
C LEU A 101 -13.06 -15.97 -11.42
N GLY A 102 -13.93 -15.05 -11.01
CA GLY A 102 -15.31 -15.32 -10.64
C GLY A 102 -15.52 -15.79 -9.19
N ALA A 103 -14.46 -16.00 -8.42
CA ALA A 103 -14.52 -16.31 -6.99
C ALA A 103 -14.29 -15.04 -6.15
N GLU A 104 -15.01 -14.93 -5.04
CA GLU A 104 -14.79 -13.87 -4.05
C GLU A 104 -13.64 -14.26 -3.13
N VAL A 105 -12.56 -13.46 -3.14
CA VAL A 105 -11.36 -13.67 -2.33
C VAL A 105 -11.27 -12.57 -1.29
N PRO A 106 -11.32 -12.87 0.01
CA PRO A 106 -11.13 -11.88 1.04
C PRO A 106 -9.66 -11.47 1.11
N LEU A 107 -9.41 -10.15 1.12
CA LEU A 107 -8.11 -9.54 1.29
C LEU A 107 -8.05 -8.88 2.67
N TYR A 108 -7.03 -9.21 3.44
CA TYR A 108 -6.76 -8.62 4.75
C TYR A 108 -5.43 -7.89 4.72
N ILE A 109 -5.41 -6.65 5.17
CA ILE A 109 -4.19 -5.87 5.33
C ILE A 109 -4.19 -5.27 6.73
N TYR A 110 -3.11 -5.51 7.47
CA TYR A 110 -2.90 -4.96 8.79
C TYR A 110 -1.82 -3.88 8.73
N PHE A 111 -2.11 -2.75 9.36
CA PHE A 111 -1.20 -1.62 9.37
C PHE A 111 -0.87 -1.19 10.80
N GLU A 112 0.36 -0.77 10.98
CA GLU A 112 0.80 -0.01 12.14
C GLU A 112 0.87 1.48 11.77
N PRO A 113 0.10 2.36 12.44
CA PRO A 113 0.09 3.78 12.12
C PRO A 113 1.21 4.54 12.82
N TYR A 114 1.79 5.51 12.11
CA TYR A 114 2.76 6.45 12.63
C TYR A 114 2.39 7.88 12.23
N HIS A 115 2.59 8.85 13.12
CA HIS A 115 2.55 10.24 12.74
C HIS A 115 3.93 10.69 12.20
N LEU A 116 3.96 11.38 11.06
CA LEU A 116 5.19 11.92 10.49
C LEU A 116 5.38 13.39 10.88
N LYS A 117 6.64 13.87 10.90
CA LYS A 117 6.96 15.29 11.15
C LYS A 117 6.26 16.24 10.16
N SER A 118 5.99 15.79 8.95
CA SER A 118 5.19 16.52 7.95
C SER A 118 3.72 16.71 8.36
N GLY A 119 3.23 15.91 9.30
CA GLY A 119 1.82 15.86 9.70
C GLY A 119 1.00 14.82 8.94
N ALA A 120 1.61 14.09 8.03
CA ALA A 120 0.97 12.93 7.40
C ALA A 120 0.86 11.76 8.38
N VAL A 121 -0.11 10.89 8.15
CA VAL A 121 -0.21 9.58 8.79
C VAL A 121 0.43 8.55 7.88
N GLN A 122 1.42 7.82 8.37
CA GLN A 122 2.03 6.70 7.67
C GLN A 122 1.45 5.40 8.21
N LEU A 123 0.98 4.57 7.32
CA LEU A 123 0.47 3.23 7.58
C LEU A 123 1.51 2.22 7.09
N LYS A 124 2.23 1.58 7.99
CA LYS A 124 3.19 0.53 7.66
C LYS A 124 2.46 -0.80 7.62
N VAL A 125 2.55 -1.52 6.51
CA VAL A 125 2.00 -2.88 6.41
C VAL A 125 2.76 -3.80 7.35
N THR A 126 2.04 -4.53 8.18
CA THR A 126 2.59 -5.54 9.09
C THR A 126 2.21 -6.95 8.67
N SER A 127 1.10 -7.09 7.94
CA SER A 127 0.65 -8.35 7.37
C SER A 127 -0.29 -8.08 6.20
N LEU A 128 -0.23 -8.93 5.18
CA LEU A 128 -1.11 -8.90 4.03
C LEU A 128 -1.43 -10.32 3.58
N SER A 129 -2.70 -10.67 3.43
CA SER A 129 -3.11 -12.02 3.05
C SER A 129 -4.40 -12.03 2.22
N ALA A 130 -4.54 -13.07 1.38
CA ALA A 130 -5.79 -13.45 0.72
C ALA A 130 -6.35 -14.68 1.43
N GLY A 131 -7.39 -14.50 2.25
CA GLY A 131 -7.80 -15.52 3.20
C GLY A 131 -6.64 -15.87 4.13
N ASN A 132 -6.24 -17.15 4.12
CA ASN A 132 -5.11 -17.65 4.94
C ASN A 132 -3.76 -17.64 4.20
N LEU A 133 -3.71 -17.18 2.94
CA LEU A 133 -2.49 -17.17 2.14
C LEU A 133 -1.77 -15.83 2.31
N PRO A 134 -0.57 -15.80 2.91
CA PRO A 134 0.25 -14.59 2.93
C PRO A 134 0.61 -14.15 1.51
N LEU A 135 0.53 -12.86 1.24
CA LEU A 135 0.87 -12.28 -0.05
C LEU A 135 2.09 -11.36 0.07
N PRO A 136 2.89 -11.24 -0.99
CA PRO A 136 4.02 -10.33 -1.00
C PRO A 136 3.52 -8.87 -1.03
N GLU A 137 3.87 -8.09 0.00
CA GLU A 137 3.34 -6.76 0.26
C GLU A 137 3.65 -5.77 -0.87
N ALA A 138 4.91 -5.76 -1.34
CA ALA A 138 5.35 -4.81 -2.36
C ALA A 138 4.60 -4.99 -3.69
N GLU A 139 4.37 -6.23 -4.10
CA GLU A 139 3.67 -6.60 -5.33
C GLU A 139 2.20 -6.21 -5.26
N VAL A 140 1.53 -6.54 -4.14
CA VAL A 140 0.13 -6.18 -3.93
C VAL A 140 -0.04 -4.67 -3.87
N LEU A 141 0.79 -3.96 -3.12
CA LEU A 141 0.76 -2.49 -3.05
C LEU A 141 1.06 -1.85 -4.41
N SER A 142 1.98 -2.42 -5.20
CA SER A 142 2.25 -1.97 -6.58
C SER A 142 1.02 -2.15 -7.46
N TYR A 143 0.35 -3.30 -7.35
CA TYR A 143 -0.87 -3.57 -8.08
C TYR A 143 -1.99 -2.57 -7.69
N ILE A 144 -2.23 -2.36 -6.40
CA ILE A 144 -3.24 -1.40 -5.93
C ILE A 144 -2.94 -0.01 -6.49
N ARG A 145 -1.69 0.46 -6.39
CA ARG A 145 -1.29 1.78 -6.89
C ARG A 145 -1.50 1.94 -8.39
N SER A 146 -1.29 0.89 -9.19
CA SER A 146 -1.40 0.95 -10.65
C SER A 146 -2.83 0.73 -11.16
N SER A 147 -3.64 -0.04 -10.43
CA SER A 147 -4.96 -0.49 -10.90
C SER A 147 -6.10 0.39 -10.41
N TYR A 148 -5.90 1.14 -9.32
CA TYR A 148 -6.95 1.97 -8.73
C TYR A 148 -6.59 3.44 -8.77
N LYS A 149 -7.61 4.28 -9.06
CA LYS A 149 -7.48 5.74 -8.98
C LYS A 149 -7.56 6.16 -7.51
N LEU A 150 -6.41 6.34 -6.89
CA LEU A 150 -6.32 6.77 -5.50
C LEU A 150 -6.60 8.27 -5.35
N PRO A 151 -7.18 8.69 -4.21
CA PRO A 151 -7.28 10.11 -3.87
C PRO A 151 -5.89 10.76 -3.80
N LYS A 152 -5.79 12.07 -4.11
CA LYS A 152 -4.51 12.82 -4.13
C LYS A 152 -3.77 12.83 -2.78
N PHE A 153 -4.51 12.62 -1.69
CA PHE A 153 -3.94 12.57 -0.34
C PHE A 153 -3.40 11.19 0.05
N VAL A 154 -3.61 10.15 -0.78
CA VAL A 154 -3.11 8.79 -0.56
C VAL A 154 -1.90 8.54 -1.45
N GLU A 155 -0.78 8.19 -0.84
CA GLU A 155 0.47 7.84 -1.52
C GLU A 155 0.92 6.45 -1.10
N ILE A 156 1.01 5.53 -2.05
CA ILE A 156 1.51 4.16 -1.80
C ILE A 156 2.98 4.07 -2.21
N LEU A 157 3.81 3.60 -1.29
CA LEU A 157 5.24 3.34 -1.46
C LEU A 157 5.53 1.84 -1.33
N PRO A 158 5.33 1.04 -2.39
CA PRO A 158 5.37 -0.42 -2.34
C PRO A 158 6.69 -0.97 -1.81
N GLN A 159 7.81 -0.40 -2.24
CA GLN A 159 9.15 -0.86 -1.83
C GLN A 159 9.46 -0.67 -0.35
N LYS A 160 8.67 0.16 0.34
CA LYS A 160 8.78 0.40 1.78
C LYS A 160 7.66 -0.28 2.57
N SER A 161 6.73 -0.95 1.89
CA SER A 161 5.50 -1.52 2.45
C SER A 161 4.71 -0.49 3.29
N VAL A 162 4.57 0.75 2.77
CA VAL A 162 3.85 1.82 3.46
C VAL A 162 2.85 2.53 2.58
N VAL A 163 1.81 3.05 3.22
CA VAL A 163 0.83 3.97 2.64
C VAL A 163 0.85 5.25 3.46
N ASN A 164 1.10 6.39 2.83
CA ASN A 164 1.05 7.70 3.46
C ASN A 164 -0.30 8.36 3.18
N ILE A 165 -0.93 8.85 4.23
CA ILE A 165 -2.14 9.69 4.17
C ILE A 165 -1.72 11.12 4.42
N ASN A 166 -1.61 11.90 3.35
CA ASN A 166 -1.18 13.29 3.36
C ASN A 166 -2.38 14.21 3.66
N LEU A 167 -2.73 14.35 4.94
CA LEU A 167 -3.93 15.07 5.40
C LEU A 167 -3.99 16.52 4.89
N GLN A 168 -2.82 17.14 4.65
CA GLN A 168 -2.71 18.50 4.09
C GLN A 168 -3.13 18.61 2.62
N ASN A 169 -3.27 17.47 1.93
CA ASN A 169 -3.66 17.40 0.52
C ASN A 169 -5.16 17.07 0.34
N ILE A 170 -5.92 16.99 1.43
CA ILE A 170 -7.37 16.86 1.38
C ILE A 170 -7.94 18.19 0.90
N ASP A 171 -8.55 18.17 -0.29
CA ASP A 171 -9.14 19.36 -0.89
C ASP A 171 -10.38 19.80 -0.09
N ASN A 172 -10.44 21.09 0.25
CA ASN A 172 -11.61 21.72 0.86
C ASN A 172 -11.62 23.23 0.56
N ASP A 173 -12.80 23.84 0.57
CA ASP A 173 -12.99 25.24 0.21
C ASP A 173 -12.55 26.22 1.31
N SER A 174 -12.40 25.75 2.55
CA SER A 174 -12.04 26.58 3.70
C SER A 174 -10.55 26.90 3.82
N GLY A 175 -9.69 26.19 3.06
CA GLY A 175 -8.24 26.30 3.15
C GLY A 175 -7.67 25.79 4.47
N LEU A 176 -8.47 25.02 5.22
CA LEU A 176 -8.04 24.35 6.43
C LEU A 176 -7.45 22.98 6.08
N TYR A 177 -6.54 22.49 6.90
CA TYR A 177 -6.04 21.11 6.77
C TYR A 177 -5.64 20.54 8.12
N LEU A 178 -5.57 19.22 8.20
CA LEU A 178 -5.19 18.51 9.38
C LEU A 178 -3.71 18.14 9.35
N LYS A 179 -3.10 18.17 10.52
CA LYS A 179 -1.75 17.68 10.78
C LYS A 179 -1.82 16.70 11.93
N SER A 180 -1.43 15.43 11.71
CA SER A 180 -1.32 14.47 12.80
C SER A 180 -0.18 14.86 13.73
N THR A 181 -0.46 14.86 15.04
CA THR A 181 0.51 15.20 16.10
C THR A 181 0.78 14.03 17.04
N ALA A 182 -0.20 13.15 17.25
CA ALA A 182 -0.03 11.91 18.00
C ALA A 182 -0.94 10.82 17.44
N ILE A 183 -0.46 9.59 17.43
CA ILE A 183 -1.25 8.39 17.16
C ILE A 183 -0.72 7.28 18.06
N ASN A 184 -1.52 6.91 19.05
CA ASN A 184 -1.27 5.78 19.92
C ASN A 184 -2.58 4.99 20.11
N LEU A 185 -2.68 3.86 19.41
CA LEU A 185 -3.88 3.02 19.43
C LEU A 185 -4.07 2.32 20.79
N ALA A 186 -2.99 2.02 21.49
CA ALA A 186 -3.07 1.32 22.78
C ALA A 186 -3.64 2.21 23.89
N THR A 187 -3.26 3.49 23.93
CA THR A 187 -3.74 4.47 24.90
C THR A 187 -4.95 5.26 24.41
N ASP A 188 -5.41 5.00 23.19
CA ASP A 188 -6.50 5.73 22.52
C ASP A 188 -6.23 7.24 22.38
N GLU A 189 -4.96 7.59 22.19
CA GLU A 189 -4.53 8.96 22.00
C GLU A 189 -4.32 9.26 20.51
N ILE A 190 -5.26 9.99 19.91
CA ILE A 190 -5.22 10.34 18.51
C ILE A 190 -5.51 11.84 18.38
N ASN A 191 -4.47 12.59 18.02
CA ASN A 191 -4.50 14.05 18.00
C ASN A 191 -4.16 14.62 16.63
N PHE A 192 -4.93 15.61 16.21
CA PHE A 192 -4.71 16.36 14.97
C PHE A 192 -4.76 17.86 15.26
N ASP A 193 -3.80 18.61 14.72
CA ASP A 193 -3.89 20.06 14.66
C ASP A 193 -4.66 20.48 13.41
N ILE A 194 -5.54 21.46 13.58
CA ILE A 194 -6.20 22.16 12.47
C ILE A 194 -5.32 23.36 12.12
N LEU A 195 -4.89 23.42 10.88
CA LEU A 195 -4.04 24.46 10.37
C LEU A 195 -4.71 25.17 9.20
N LYS A 196 -4.43 26.47 9.05
CA LYS A 196 -4.90 27.27 7.92
C LYS A 196 -3.71 27.60 7.01
N LYS A 197 -3.90 27.39 5.70
CA LYS A 197 -2.92 27.83 4.69
C LYS A 197 -2.95 29.37 4.65
N ASN A 198 -1.80 30.00 4.83
CA ASN A 198 -1.68 31.42 4.50
C ASN A 198 -1.72 31.53 2.97
N ARG A 199 -2.56 32.42 2.48
CA ARG A 199 -2.60 32.80 1.06
C ARG A 199 -1.39 33.66 0.74
#